data_67197eda1954fbe373a480add18e09c9
#
_entry.id   67197eda1954fbe373a480add18e09c9
#
_cell.length_a   1.000
_cell.length_b   1.000
_cell.length_c   1.000
_cell.angle_alpha   90.00
_cell.angle_beta   90.00
_cell.angle_gamma   90.00
#
_symmetry.space_group_name_H-M   'P 1'
#
loop_
_entity.id
_entity.type
_entity.pdbx_description
1 polymer ?
#
loop_
_entity_poly.entity_id
_entity_poly.type
_entity_poly.pdbx_seq_one_letter_code
_entity_poly.pdbx_strand_id
1 'polypeptide(L)'
;NSYGWNDPQGRFFVLKEDLEYHGGLDAYIRKVEEQKIRVEPLVIRAKAGDCIEIRFTNLLPEYLEESPFQMKTLTDIAGFHVHLVKFDTTVSDGAANGWSNIAGARKYETLIERFFANTELQTVFFHDHLFANSHQMHGVFGAMIIEEAGATFHSIRSGKELRRGTQAVIRRRDGTSFREFVLFVHDFAFLFDKDG
;
A
#
# COMPACT_ATOMS: atom_id res chain seq x y z
N ASN A 1 -2.66 -11.20 -15.46
CA ASN A 1 -1.43 -10.87 -16.20
C ASN A 1 -1.54 -11.33 -17.66
N SER A 2 -0.48 -11.15 -18.46
CA SER A 2 -0.46 -11.54 -19.88
C SER A 2 -0.67 -13.04 -20.15
N TYR A 3 -0.57 -13.87 -19.14
CA TYR A 3 -0.80 -15.32 -19.21
C TYR A 3 -2.21 -15.73 -18.74
N GLY A 4 -3.06 -14.77 -18.41
CA GLY A 4 -4.42 -15.04 -17.92
C GLY A 4 -4.52 -15.37 -16.42
N TRP A 5 -3.39 -15.38 -15.69
CA TRP A 5 -3.39 -15.64 -14.26
C TRP A 5 -3.84 -14.41 -13.49
N ASN A 6 -4.77 -14.60 -12.59
CA ASN A 6 -5.36 -13.53 -11.77
C ASN A 6 -5.65 -14.03 -10.36
N ASP A 7 -5.80 -13.09 -9.44
CA ASP A 7 -6.36 -13.32 -8.13
C ASP A 7 -7.74 -12.62 -8.09
N PRO A 8 -8.85 -13.38 -8.11
CA PRO A 8 -10.20 -12.79 -8.07
C PRO A 8 -10.51 -12.10 -6.75
N GLN A 9 -9.75 -12.39 -5.70
CA GLN A 9 -9.83 -11.74 -4.40
C GLN A 9 -8.75 -10.67 -4.20
N GLY A 10 -8.05 -10.29 -5.23
CA GLY A 10 -6.98 -9.30 -5.20
C GLY A 10 -7.42 -7.98 -4.56
N ARG A 11 -6.65 -7.52 -3.58
CA ARG A 11 -6.89 -6.30 -2.79
C ARG A 11 -5.61 -5.51 -2.75
N PHE A 12 -5.71 -4.19 -2.78
CA PHE A 12 -4.49 -3.37 -2.78
C PHE A 12 -4.78 -1.95 -2.30
N PHE A 13 -3.74 -1.29 -1.84
CA PHE A 13 -3.79 0.12 -1.56
C PHE A 13 -3.76 0.93 -2.85
N VAL A 14 -4.65 1.91 -2.95
CA VAL A 14 -4.71 2.85 -4.07
C VAL A 14 -4.85 4.27 -3.54
N LEU A 15 -4.23 5.24 -4.19
CA LEU A 15 -4.41 6.64 -3.83
C LEU A 15 -5.78 7.16 -4.29
N LYS A 16 -6.39 7.99 -3.47
CA LYS A 16 -7.68 8.61 -3.77
C LYS A 16 -7.65 9.37 -5.10
N GLU A 17 -6.55 10.05 -5.37
CA GLU A 17 -6.34 10.80 -6.62
C GLU A 17 -6.37 9.91 -7.87
N ASP A 18 -5.93 8.65 -7.74
CA ASP A 18 -6.01 7.70 -8.85
C ASP A 18 -7.44 7.24 -9.09
N LEU A 19 -8.20 6.99 -8.02
CA LEU A 19 -9.62 6.68 -8.16
C LEU A 19 -10.38 7.84 -8.81
N GLU A 20 -10.15 9.07 -8.36
CA GLU A 20 -10.77 10.27 -8.91
C GLU A 20 -10.41 10.49 -10.38
N TYR A 21 -9.13 10.34 -10.73
CA TYR A 21 -8.64 10.45 -12.11
C TYR A 21 -9.30 9.44 -13.05
N HIS A 22 -9.58 8.25 -12.55
CA HIS A 22 -10.19 7.18 -13.34
C HIS A 22 -11.72 7.15 -13.30
N GLY A 23 -12.37 8.06 -12.57
CA GLY A 23 -13.83 8.20 -12.53
C GLY A 23 -14.50 7.48 -11.35
N GLY A 24 -13.76 7.25 -10.27
CA GLY A 24 -14.23 6.62 -9.04
C GLY A 24 -13.92 5.14 -8.95
N LEU A 25 -14.31 4.51 -7.83
CA LEU A 25 -13.96 3.14 -7.48
C LEU A 25 -14.41 2.13 -8.55
N ASP A 26 -15.70 2.14 -8.93
CA ASP A 26 -16.24 1.16 -9.87
C ASP A 26 -15.60 1.27 -11.27
N ALA A 27 -15.32 2.51 -11.70
CA ALA A 27 -14.65 2.74 -12.98
C ALA A 27 -13.18 2.30 -12.93
N TYR A 28 -12.52 2.47 -11.78
CA TYR A 28 -11.16 2.02 -11.57
C TYR A 28 -11.09 0.49 -11.61
N ILE A 29 -11.96 -0.20 -10.84
CA ILE A 29 -12.04 -1.67 -10.80
C ILE A 29 -12.25 -2.24 -12.20
N ARG A 30 -13.25 -1.76 -12.95
CA ARG A 30 -13.49 -2.21 -14.33
C ARG A 30 -12.25 -2.05 -15.22
N LYS A 31 -11.51 -0.95 -15.09
CA LYS A 31 -10.28 -0.74 -15.89
C LYS A 31 -9.15 -1.69 -15.50
N VAL A 32 -9.09 -2.09 -14.22
CA VAL A 32 -8.15 -3.12 -13.76
C VAL A 32 -8.52 -4.48 -14.36
N GLU A 33 -9.79 -4.88 -14.27
CA GLU A 33 -10.31 -6.14 -14.83
C GLU A 33 -10.11 -6.20 -16.36
N GLU A 34 -10.35 -5.09 -17.05
CA GLU A 34 -10.11 -4.94 -18.48
C GLU A 34 -8.62 -4.82 -18.83
N GLN A 35 -7.70 -4.93 -17.89
CA GLN A 35 -6.25 -4.77 -18.02
C GLN A 35 -5.81 -3.42 -18.63
N LYS A 36 -6.64 -2.41 -18.52
CA LYS A 36 -6.34 -1.02 -18.94
C LYS A 36 -5.50 -0.26 -17.91
N ILE A 37 -5.51 -0.72 -16.66
CA ILE A 37 -4.69 -0.24 -15.56
C ILE A 37 -3.86 -1.42 -15.05
N ARG A 38 -2.55 -1.22 -14.98
CA ARG A 38 -1.65 -2.15 -14.31
C ARG A 38 -1.60 -1.82 -12.83
N VAL A 39 -1.99 -2.77 -12.00
CA VAL A 39 -1.86 -2.67 -10.55
C VAL A 39 -0.42 -2.99 -10.15
N GLU A 40 0.14 -2.13 -9.31
CA GLU A 40 1.44 -2.34 -8.64
C GLU A 40 1.24 -2.05 -7.15
N PRO A 41 1.99 -2.70 -6.23
CA PRO A 41 1.94 -2.32 -4.84
C PRO A 41 2.27 -0.83 -4.66
N LEU A 42 1.54 -0.16 -3.78
CA LEU A 42 1.71 1.28 -3.55
C LEU A 42 3.09 1.56 -2.98
N VAL A 43 3.81 2.50 -3.59
CA VAL A 43 5.07 3.03 -3.07
C VAL A 43 4.90 4.51 -2.79
N ILE A 44 5.06 4.90 -1.53
CA ILE A 44 5.04 6.28 -1.04
C ILE A 44 6.48 6.73 -0.83
N ARG A 45 6.78 8.00 -1.11
CA ARG A 45 8.13 8.56 -0.97
C ARG A 45 8.13 9.73 0.00
N ALA A 46 9.04 9.67 0.96
CA ALA A 46 9.23 10.65 2.02
C ALA A 46 10.72 10.87 2.32
N LYS A 47 11.02 11.81 3.18
CA LYS A 47 12.39 12.16 3.59
C LYS A 47 12.51 12.15 5.11
N ALA A 48 13.70 11.95 5.59
CA ALA A 48 14.02 12.16 7.00
C ALA A 48 13.58 13.57 7.46
N GLY A 49 12.85 13.63 8.55
CA GLY A 49 12.22 14.84 9.08
C GLY A 49 10.76 15.05 8.66
N ASP A 50 10.25 14.29 7.70
CA ASP A 50 8.85 14.41 7.28
C ASP A 50 7.90 13.84 8.34
N CYS A 51 6.79 14.56 8.56
CA CYS A 51 5.62 14.05 9.25
C CYS A 51 4.59 13.65 8.17
N ILE A 52 4.25 12.38 8.15
CA ILE A 52 3.42 11.76 7.11
C ILE A 52 2.05 11.50 7.70
N GLU A 53 1.01 12.14 7.17
CA GLU A 53 -0.37 11.85 7.53
C GLU A 53 -1.00 10.98 6.45
N ILE A 54 -1.45 9.80 6.84
CA ILE A 54 -2.21 8.87 6.00
C ILE A 54 -3.67 8.93 6.41
N ARG A 55 -4.54 9.19 5.44
CA ARG A 55 -5.99 9.08 5.57
C ARG A 55 -6.41 7.81 4.86
N PHE A 56 -6.48 6.73 5.62
CA PHE A 56 -6.82 5.41 5.11
C PHE A 56 -8.32 5.18 5.18
N THR A 57 -8.97 5.04 4.03
CA THR A 57 -10.39 4.67 3.93
C THR A 57 -10.51 3.24 3.46
N ASN A 58 -11.21 2.41 4.22
CA ASN A 58 -11.47 1.03 3.84
C ASN A 58 -12.64 0.95 2.84
N LEU A 59 -12.37 0.46 1.64
CA LEU A 59 -13.33 0.24 0.56
C LEU A 59 -13.56 -1.24 0.24
N LEU A 60 -13.12 -2.15 1.11
CA LEU A 60 -13.37 -3.58 0.95
C LEU A 60 -14.88 -3.87 0.96
N PRO A 61 -15.34 -4.93 0.28
CA PRO A 61 -16.72 -5.38 0.39
C PRO A 61 -17.03 -5.87 1.81
N GLU A 62 -18.30 -5.87 2.21
CA GLU A 62 -18.72 -6.38 3.54
C GLU A 62 -18.49 -7.87 3.71
N TYR A 63 -18.50 -8.59 2.62
CA TYR A 63 -18.24 -10.02 2.58
C TYR A 63 -17.00 -10.29 1.75
N LEU A 64 -16.07 -11.03 2.32
CA LEU A 64 -14.88 -11.54 1.66
C LEU A 64 -15.02 -13.06 1.54
N GLU A 65 -14.82 -13.60 0.34
CA GLU A 65 -14.87 -15.04 0.13
C GLU A 65 -13.72 -15.74 0.86
N GLU A 66 -14.00 -16.91 1.42
CA GLU A 66 -13.00 -17.75 2.05
C GLU A 66 -11.99 -18.23 0.99
N SER A 67 -10.72 -18.16 1.32
CA SER A 67 -9.66 -18.78 0.53
C SER A 67 -9.08 -20.00 1.28
N PRO A 68 -8.45 -20.96 0.56
CA PRO A 68 -8.01 -22.23 1.14
C PRO A 68 -7.09 -22.15 2.36
N PHE A 69 -6.44 -21.02 2.58
CA PHE A 69 -5.49 -20.82 3.68
C PHE A 69 -5.93 -19.75 4.68
N GLN A 70 -7.16 -19.29 4.58
CA GLN A 70 -7.73 -18.32 5.52
C GLN A 70 -8.36 -19.06 6.71
N MET A 71 -8.28 -18.43 7.87
CA MET A 71 -9.07 -18.86 9.02
C MET A 71 -10.56 -18.64 8.73
N LYS A 72 -11.43 -19.44 9.34
CA LYS A 72 -12.87 -19.47 9.08
C LYS A 72 -13.63 -18.15 9.29
N THR A 73 -13.05 -17.19 9.96
CA THR A 73 -13.69 -15.90 10.19
C THR A 73 -12.91 -14.82 9.45
N LEU A 74 -13.40 -14.44 8.30
CA LEU A 74 -12.87 -13.32 7.55
C LEU A 74 -13.33 -12.01 8.19
N THR A 75 -12.47 -11.01 8.18
CA THR A 75 -12.83 -9.65 8.56
C THR A 75 -12.68 -8.72 7.37
N ASP A 76 -13.67 -7.86 7.20
CA ASP A 76 -13.64 -6.73 6.29
C ASP A 76 -12.93 -5.51 6.90
N ILE A 77 -12.52 -5.58 8.17
CA ILE A 77 -11.75 -4.52 8.84
C ILE A 77 -10.32 -4.56 8.33
N ALA A 78 -9.81 -3.43 7.90
CA ALA A 78 -8.45 -3.28 7.41
C ALA A 78 -7.71 -2.14 8.10
N GLY A 79 -6.39 -2.24 8.17
CA GLY A 79 -5.50 -1.24 8.76
C GLY A 79 -4.36 -0.84 7.83
N PHE A 80 -3.61 0.15 8.25
CA PHE A 80 -2.43 0.62 7.54
C PHE A 80 -1.26 0.69 8.52
N HIS A 81 -0.53 -0.41 8.64
CA HIS A 81 0.59 -0.54 9.56
C HIS A 81 1.92 -0.27 8.85
N VAL A 82 2.74 0.61 9.40
CA VAL A 82 4.06 1.00 8.85
C VAL A 82 5.17 0.58 9.79
N HIS A 83 6.18 -0.10 9.27
CA HIS A 83 7.35 -0.50 10.03
C HIS A 83 8.33 0.64 10.26
N LEU A 84 9.18 0.53 11.29
CA LEU A 84 10.39 1.33 11.57
C LEU A 84 10.21 2.84 11.83
N VAL A 85 9.15 3.46 11.36
CA VAL A 85 8.85 4.87 11.62
C VAL A 85 8.39 5.08 13.07
N LYS A 86 8.43 6.31 13.55
CA LYS A 86 7.88 6.66 14.87
C LYS A 86 6.40 7.02 14.74
N PHE A 87 5.57 6.49 15.61
CA PHE A 87 4.15 6.79 15.68
C PHE A 87 3.59 6.52 17.09
N ASP A 88 2.41 7.03 17.38
CA ASP A 88 1.66 6.68 18.57
C ASP A 88 0.94 5.35 18.35
N THR A 89 1.35 4.33 19.07
CA THR A 89 0.84 2.96 18.93
C THR A 89 -0.63 2.81 19.34
N THR A 90 -1.19 3.78 20.04
CA THR A 90 -2.61 3.74 20.44
C THR A 90 -3.56 4.19 19.33
N VAL A 91 -3.07 5.01 18.38
CA VAL A 91 -3.92 5.65 17.36
C VAL A 91 -3.41 5.54 15.92
N SER A 92 -2.17 5.14 15.72
CA SER A 92 -1.54 5.10 14.38
C SER A 92 -0.80 3.78 14.11
N ASP A 93 -1.19 2.70 14.77
CA ASP A 93 -0.54 1.40 14.59
C ASP A 93 -1.13 0.59 13.42
N GLY A 94 -2.37 0.85 13.06
CA GLY A 94 -3.06 0.09 12.01
C GLY A 94 -3.25 -1.39 12.32
N ALA A 95 -3.16 -1.79 13.60
CA ALA A 95 -3.15 -3.17 14.05
C ALA A 95 -4.13 -3.41 15.22
N ALA A 96 -4.33 -4.68 15.58
CA ALA A 96 -5.06 -5.07 16.78
C ALA A 96 -4.07 -5.23 17.95
N ASN A 97 -4.01 -4.22 18.83
CA ASN A 97 -3.09 -4.17 19.96
C ASN A 97 -3.73 -4.71 21.25
N GLY A 98 -4.46 -5.82 21.17
CA GLY A 98 -5.14 -6.45 22.29
C GLY A 98 -6.66 -6.33 22.23
N TRP A 99 -7.33 -6.74 23.33
CA TRP A 99 -8.78 -6.90 23.35
C TRP A 99 -9.58 -5.59 23.19
N SER A 100 -9.01 -4.48 23.57
CA SER A 100 -9.71 -3.19 23.65
C SER A 100 -9.19 -2.14 22.66
N ASN A 101 -8.17 -2.43 21.91
CA ASN A 101 -7.58 -1.48 20.97
C ASN A 101 -7.38 -2.11 19.60
N ILE A 102 -8.29 -1.82 18.68
CA ILE A 102 -8.22 -2.22 17.28
C ILE A 102 -8.15 -0.95 16.45
N ALA A 103 -6.95 -0.64 15.95
CA ALA A 103 -6.71 0.49 15.07
C ALA A 103 -6.98 0.07 13.60
N GLY A 104 -8.23 -0.22 13.29
CA GLY A 104 -8.69 -0.64 11.97
C GLY A 104 -9.95 0.08 11.53
N ALA A 105 -10.11 0.26 10.23
CA ALA A 105 -11.28 0.84 9.59
C ALA A 105 -12.24 -0.26 9.12
N ARG A 106 -13.52 -0.12 9.44
CA ARG A 106 -14.61 -0.87 8.80
C ARG A 106 -14.90 -0.25 7.43
N LYS A 107 -15.73 -0.92 6.66
CA LYS A 107 -16.16 -0.43 5.35
C LYS A 107 -16.63 1.03 5.43
N TYR A 108 -16.06 1.88 4.57
CA TYR A 108 -16.28 3.32 4.48
C TYR A 108 -15.78 4.16 5.68
N GLU A 109 -15.22 3.55 6.70
CA GLU A 109 -14.54 4.29 7.75
C GLU A 109 -13.17 4.78 7.29
N THR A 110 -12.77 5.93 7.84
CA THR A 110 -11.47 6.53 7.57
C THR A 110 -10.69 6.67 8.85
N LEU A 111 -9.50 6.10 8.88
CA LEU A 111 -8.50 6.34 9.91
C LEU A 111 -7.58 7.48 9.49
N ILE A 112 -7.14 8.26 10.47
CA ILE A 112 -6.10 9.28 10.29
C ILE A 112 -4.91 8.86 11.13
N GLU A 113 -3.85 8.45 10.47
CA GLU A 113 -2.64 7.96 11.09
C GLU A 113 -1.47 8.88 10.79
N ARG A 114 -0.58 9.07 11.75
CA ARG A 114 0.56 9.97 11.64
C ARG A 114 1.85 9.26 11.98
N PHE A 115 2.78 9.36 11.05
CA PHE A 115 4.08 8.73 11.11
C PHE A 115 5.18 9.79 11.01
N PHE A 116 6.21 9.65 11.83
CA PHE A 116 7.36 10.54 11.79
C PHE A 116 8.61 9.79 11.30
N ALA A 117 9.10 10.17 10.15
CA ALA A 117 10.35 9.68 9.57
C ALA A 117 11.54 10.39 10.24
N ASN A 118 11.95 9.95 11.41
CA ASN A 118 12.97 10.65 12.19
C ASN A 118 14.40 10.53 11.64
N THR A 119 14.63 9.61 10.72
CA THR A 119 15.93 9.36 10.07
C THR A 119 15.73 8.79 8.67
N GLU A 120 16.80 8.71 7.89
CA GLU A 120 16.83 7.93 6.65
C GLU A 120 16.64 6.45 7.00
N LEU A 121 15.61 5.83 6.46
CA LEU A 121 15.27 4.42 6.69
C LEU A 121 15.33 3.59 5.40
N GLN A 122 15.54 4.25 4.25
CA GLN A 122 15.52 3.65 2.91
C GLN A 122 14.18 2.97 2.63
N THR A 123 14.12 1.66 2.54
CA THR A 123 12.90 0.91 2.24
C THR A 123 12.22 0.47 3.53
N VAL A 124 10.99 0.94 3.71
CA VAL A 124 10.11 0.61 4.84
C VAL A 124 8.89 -0.13 4.31
N PHE A 125 8.55 -1.23 4.91
CA PHE A 125 7.36 -2.01 4.56
C PHE A 125 6.12 -1.46 5.25
N PHE A 126 4.99 -1.42 4.56
CA PHE A 126 3.69 -1.24 5.17
C PHE A 126 2.67 -2.24 4.62
N HIS A 127 1.69 -2.59 5.44
CA HIS A 127 0.71 -3.61 5.09
C HIS A 127 -0.53 -3.55 6.00
N ASP A 128 -1.55 -4.33 5.67
CA ASP A 128 -2.61 -4.60 6.63
C ASP A 128 -2.10 -5.47 7.77
N HIS A 129 -2.43 -5.12 9.01
CA HIS A 129 -2.02 -5.86 10.20
C HIS A 129 -3.20 -6.28 11.09
N LEU A 130 -4.42 -6.22 10.57
CA LEU A 130 -5.59 -6.74 11.29
C LEU A 130 -5.85 -8.19 10.94
N PHE A 131 -5.74 -8.51 9.66
CA PHE A 131 -5.90 -9.87 9.18
C PHE A 131 -4.90 -10.20 8.08
N ALA A 132 -3.64 -10.13 8.45
CA ALA A 132 -2.50 -10.23 7.53
C ALA A 132 -2.52 -11.48 6.65
N ASN A 133 -2.84 -12.65 7.22
CA ASN A 133 -2.90 -13.90 6.45
C ASN A 133 -3.95 -13.88 5.33
N SER A 134 -4.98 -13.04 5.43
CA SER A 134 -5.96 -12.87 4.37
C SER A 134 -5.57 -11.69 3.47
N HIS A 135 -5.42 -10.52 4.06
CA HIS A 135 -5.30 -9.29 3.29
C HIS A 135 -3.95 -9.17 2.59
N GLN A 136 -2.84 -9.48 3.26
CA GLN A 136 -1.51 -9.43 2.63
C GLN A 136 -1.35 -10.45 1.51
N MET A 137 -1.88 -11.67 1.69
CA MET A 137 -1.78 -12.72 0.68
C MET A 137 -2.48 -12.35 -0.63
N HIS A 138 -3.46 -11.48 -0.54
CA HIS A 138 -4.20 -10.95 -1.69
C HIS A 138 -3.73 -9.57 -2.15
N GLY A 139 -2.62 -9.04 -1.58
CA GLY A 139 -1.93 -7.86 -2.10
C GLY A 139 -2.03 -6.58 -1.27
N VAL A 140 -2.57 -6.62 -0.03
CA VAL A 140 -2.68 -5.41 0.82
C VAL A 140 -1.34 -5.12 1.51
N PHE A 141 -0.37 -4.71 0.72
CA PHE A 141 0.95 -4.28 1.16
C PHE A 141 1.55 -3.24 0.21
N GLY A 142 2.61 -2.58 0.67
CA GLY A 142 3.36 -1.60 -0.10
C GLY A 142 4.67 -1.22 0.57
N ALA A 143 5.30 -0.19 0.07
CA ALA A 143 6.54 0.33 0.64
C ALA A 143 6.53 1.85 0.79
N MET A 144 7.26 2.32 1.79
CA MET A 144 7.59 3.73 1.93
C MET A 144 9.10 3.88 1.78
N ILE A 145 9.52 4.73 0.86
CA ILE A 145 10.94 5.04 0.66
C ILE A 145 11.24 6.32 1.40
N ILE A 146 12.13 6.22 2.39
CA ILE A 146 12.52 7.34 3.25
C ILE A 146 14.00 7.63 3.05
N GLU A 147 14.29 8.61 2.24
CA GLU A 147 15.64 9.08 1.94
C GLU A 147 16.11 10.13 2.95
N GLU A 148 17.36 10.56 2.82
CA GLU A 148 17.92 11.63 3.63
C GLU A 148 17.13 12.94 3.54
N ALA A 149 17.24 13.77 4.55
CA ALA A 149 16.64 15.11 4.54
C ALA A 149 17.18 15.94 3.37
N GLY A 150 16.26 16.45 2.55
CA GLY A 150 16.59 17.26 1.37
C GLY A 150 16.71 16.47 0.07
N ALA A 151 16.61 15.15 0.09
CA ALA A 151 16.49 14.36 -1.14
C ALA A 151 15.23 14.70 -1.92
N THR A 152 15.28 14.51 -3.24
CA THR A 152 14.11 14.68 -4.14
C THR A 152 13.95 13.47 -5.05
N PHE A 153 12.73 13.18 -5.41
CA PHE A 153 12.37 12.02 -6.22
C PHE A 153 11.83 12.49 -7.56
N HIS A 154 12.29 11.92 -8.65
CA HIS A 154 11.91 12.36 -9.98
C HIS A 154 11.49 11.19 -10.87
N SER A 155 10.51 11.44 -11.71
CA SER A 155 10.07 10.49 -12.72
C SER A 155 11.20 10.18 -13.70
N ILE A 156 11.45 8.91 -13.95
CA ILE A 156 12.44 8.44 -14.93
C ILE A 156 12.08 8.93 -16.33
N ARG A 157 10.79 9.04 -16.65
CA ARG A 157 10.29 9.40 -17.96
C ARG A 157 10.24 10.90 -18.21
N SER A 158 9.69 11.65 -17.24
CA SER A 158 9.39 13.08 -17.44
C SER A 158 10.37 14.00 -16.72
N GLY A 159 11.19 13.49 -15.81
CA GLY A 159 12.05 14.28 -14.94
C GLY A 159 11.30 15.12 -13.89
N LYS A 160 9.96 15.11 -13.89
CA LYS A 160 9.16 15.84 -12.91
C LYS A 160 9.27 15.20 -11.53
N GLU A 161 9.18 16.02 -10.49
CA GLU A 161 9.14 15.54 -9.11
C GLU A 161 7.93 14.65 -8.89
N LEU A 162 8.11 13.60 -8.09
CA LEU A 162 7.05 12.65 -7.74
C LEU A 162 7.14 12.30 -6.24
N ARG A 163 6.00 11.83 -5.68
CA ARG A 163 5.90 11.40 -4.29
C ARG A 163 5.49 9.94 -4.16
N ARG A 164 5.45 9.21 -5.27
CA ARG A 164 4.99 7.82 -5.32
C ARG A 164 5.53 7.08 -6.54
N GLY A 165 5.34 5.77 -6.53
CA GLY A 165 5.67 4.90 -7.66
C GLY A 165 6.88 4.02 -7.41
N THR A 166 6.89 2.86 -8.06
CA THR A 166 7.89 1.80 -7.91
C THR A 166 9.25 2.15 -8.51
N GLN A 167 9.36 3.26 -9.24
CA GLN A 167 10.58 3.69 -9.90
C GLN A 167 10.81 5.19 -9.75
N ALA A 168 12.05 5.59 -9.47
CA ALA A 168 12.43 7.00 -9.41
C ALA A 168 13.89 7.21 -9.78
N VAL A 169 14.23 8.46 -10.11
CA VAL A 169 15.58 8.99 -9.96
C VAL A 169 15.61 9.73 -8.64
N ILE A 170 16.42 9.27 -7.72
CA ILE A 170 16.67 9.93 -6.44
C ILE A 170 17.84 10.89 -6.62
N ARG A 171 17.66 12.13 -6.17
CA ARG A 171 18.73 13.14 -6.12
C ARG A 171 18.99 13.47 -4.66
N ARG A 172 20.20 13.28 -4.23
CA ARG A 172 20.65 13.52 -2.88
C ARG A 172 21.20 14.93 -2.70
N ARG A 173 21.28 15.35 -1.45
CA ARG A 173 21.75 16.71 -1.09
C ARG A 173 23.21 16.96 -1.48
N ASP A 174 24.04 15.94 -1.52
CA ASP A 174 25.45 16.03 -1.94
C ASP A 174 25.64 16.16 -3.46
N GLY A 175 24.53 16.20 -4.23
CA GLY A 175 24.53 16.29 -5.69
C GLY A 175 24.58 14.93 -6.39
N THR A 176 24.72 13.85 -5.65
CA THR A 176 24.64 12.50 -6.24
C THR A 176 23.23 12.18 -6.68
N SER A 177 23.10 11.32 -7.70
CA SER A 177 21.80 10.83 -8.15
C SER A 177 21.92 9.41 -8.66
N PHE A 178 20.85 8.63 -8.47
CA PHE A 178 20.78 7.26 -8.94
C PHE A 178 19.35 6.87 -9.31
N ARG A 179 19.21 5.82 -10.10
CA ARG A 179 17.92 5.19 -10.38
C ARG A 179 17.62 4.16 -9.32
N GLU A 180 16.38 4.16 -8.88
CA GLU A 180 15.86 3.19 -7.92
C GLU A 180 14.69 2.43 -8.50
N PHE A 181 14.61 1.15 -8.14
CA PHE A 181 13.47 0.28 -8.34
C PHE A 181 13.08 -0.33 -7.01
N VAL A 182 11.80 -0.30 -6.69
CA VAL A 182 11.25 -1.05 -5.57
C VAL A 182 10.74 -2.38 -6.11
N LEU A 183 11.34 -3.46 -5.63
CA LEU A 183 10.97 -4.82 -6.01
C LEU A 183 10.21 -5.48 -4.86
N PHE A 184 9.03 -5.98 -5.15
CA PHE A 184 8.25 -6.79 -4.24
C PHE A 184 8.37 -8.26 -4.64
N VAL A 185 8.75 -9.09 -3.67
CA VAL A 185 8.79 -10.55 -3.83
C VAL A 185 7.69 -11.12 -2.96
N HIS A 186 6.74 -11.79 -3.59
CA HIS A 186 5.63 -12.46 -2.92
C HIS A 186 5.74 -13.95 -3.27
N ASP A 187 6.23 -14.75 -2.33
CA ASP A 187 6.54 -16.17 -2.51
C ASP A 187 5.32 -17.07 -2.32
N PHE A 188 4.20 -16.51 -1.93
CA PHE A 188 2.95 -17.21 -1.70
C PHE A 188 1.78 -16.40 -2.25
N ALA A 189 1.41 -16.64 -3.50
CA ALA A 189 0.29 -15.99 -4.15
C ALA A 189 -0.72 -17.03 -4.65
N PHE A 190 -2.00 -16.80 -4.38
CA PHE A 190 -3.08 -17.56 -5.00
C PHE A 190 -3.30 -17.01 -6.41
N LEU A 191 -3.04 -17.84 -7.38
CA LEU A 191 -3.25 -17.50 -8.78
C LEU A 191 -4.21 -18.49 -9.40
N PHE A 192 -5.25 -17.97 -9.98
CA PHE A 192 -6.26 -18.70 -10.71
C PHE A 192 -6.08 -18.45 -12.20
N ASP A 193 -6.35 -19.43 -13.01
CA ASP A 193 -6.47 -19.22 -14.45
C ASP A 193 -7.83 -18.59 -14.81
N LYS A 194 -8.06 -18.37 -16.09
CA LYS A 194 -9.30 -17.74 -16.56
C LYS A 194 -10.56 -18.59 -16.30
N ASP A 195 -10.39 -19.85 -15.97
CA ASP A 195 -11.48 -20.81 -15.77
C ASP A 195 -11.77 -21.07 -14.26
N GLY A 196 -10.96 -20.47 -13.33
CA GLY A 196 -11.12 -20.49 -11.88
C GLY A 196 -10.35 -21.59 -11.17
#